data_a95f590f6f7a91ae04f4630e1cdf1fd6
#
_entry.id   a95f590f6f7a91ae04f4630e1cdf1fd6
#
_cell.length_a   1.000
_cell.length_b   1.000
_cell.length_c   1.000
_cell.angle_alpha   90.00
_cell.angle_beta   90.00
_cell.angle_gamma   90.00
#
_symmetry.space_group_name_H-M   'P 1'
#
loop_
_entity.id
_entity.type
_entity.pdbx_description
1 polymer ?
#
loop_
_entity_poly.entity_id
_entity_poly.type
_entity_poly.pdbx_seq_one_letter_code
_entity_poly.pdbx_strand_id
1 'polypeptide(L)'
;IHQKGSKGWGNSDIEMFPVIGPISKNNFRVHTKNGDAVLDQHGLLRELDYTLISSDENTASFLKRYKKNTKINNSKYPNKSTEQKLFWPFDFSFEKQYCLENNRLKINFILTSEKGMPFMLGYHPAFLLSNTGEEVLTSNHIKATLTEVQEVGDNALPFLNCNKITLENIGK
;
A
#
# COMPACT_ATOMS: atom_id res chain seq x y z
N ILE A 1 -14.42 -6.02 5.07
CA ILE A 1 -13.01 -5.63 5.23
C ILE A 1 -12.34 -6.70 6.09
N HIS A 2 -11.18 -7.17 5.66
CA HIS A 2 -10.39 -8.14 6.40
C HIS A 2 -9.94 -7.57 7.76
N GLN A 3 -10.07 -8.35 8.83
CA GLN A 3 -9.62 -7.92 10.16
C GLN A 3 -8.15 -8.30 10.37
N LYS A 4 -7.37 -7.36 10.89
CA LYS A 4 -5.97 -7.58 11.28
C LYS A 4 -5.89 -8.76 12.26
N GLY A 5 -4.99 -9.70 11.98
CA GLY A 5 -4.79 -10.89 12.81
C GLY A 5 -5.64 -12.11 12.46
N SER A 6 -6.55 -12.02 11.49
CA SER A 6 -7.28 -13.17 10.97
C SER A 6 -6.36 -14.14 10.23
N LYS A 7 -6.74 -15.43 10.15
CA LYS A 7 -5.99 -16.41 9.38
C LYS A 7 -5.84 -15.96 7.92
N GLY A 8 -4.65 -16.11 7.37
CA GLY A 8 -4.31 -15.79 5.98
C GLY A 8 -3.52 -14.49 5.83
N TRP A 9 -4.00 -13.38 6.36
CA TRP A 9 -3.30 -12.09 6.32
C TRP A 9 -3.11 -11.52 7.71
N GLY A 10 -1.87 -11.53 8.20
CA GLY A 10 -1.52 -11.00 9.51
C GLY A 10 -1.69 -9.48 9.62
N ASN A 11 -1.66 -8.77 8.48
CA ASN A 11 -1.85 -7.34 8.41
C ASN A 11 -2.81 -7.00 7.27
N SER A 12 -3.87 -6.29 7.57
CA SER A 12 -4.77 -5.68 6.58
C SER A 12 -4.16 -4.41 6.00
N ASP A 13 -2.90 -4.47 5.66
CA ASP A 13 -2.20 -3.30 5.24
C ASP A 13 -2.38 -3.03 3.77
N ILE A 14 -2.59 -1.82 3.45
CA ILE A 14 -3.21 -1.42 2.24
C ILE A 14 -2.39 -0.41 1.44
N GLU A 15 -1.56 0.39 2.08
CA GLU A 15 -0.70 1.33 1.38
C GLU A 15 0.75 0.88 1.42
N MET A 16 1.38 0.89 0.26
CA MET A 16 2.80 0.63 0.07
C MET A 16 3.48 1.93 -0.32
N PHE A 17 4.35 2.46 0.54
CA PHE A 17 5.02 3.74 0.33
C PHE A 17 6.25 3.88 1.26
N PRO A 18 7.36 4.49 0.84
CA PRO A 18 7.66 5.08 -0.48
C PRO A 18 8.19 4.08 -1.51
N VAL A 19 8.18 2.77 -1.22
CA VAL A 19 8.50 1.69 -2.15
C VAL A 19 7.42 0.61 -2.12
N ILE A 20 7.23 -0.10 -3.23
CA ILE A 20 6.26 -1.18 -3.35
C ILE A 20 6.93 -2.54 -3.19
N GLY A 21 7.93 -2.81 -4.01
CA GLY A 21 8.56 -4.11 -4.15
C GLY A 21 9.55 -4.48 -3.07
N PRO A 22 10.09 -5.70 -3.14
CA PRO A 22 11.16 -6.14 -2.26
C PRO A 22 12.46 -5.42 -2.63
N ILE A 23 13.17 -4.94 -1.62
CA ILE A 23 14.48 -4.31 -1.73
C ILE A 23 15.58 -5.11 -1.03
N SER A 24 15.28 -6.34 -0.62
CA SER A 24 16.24 -7.24 0.00
C SER A 24 17.45 -7.54 -0.89
N LYS A 25 17.26 -7.61 -2.21
CA LYS A 25 18.37 -7.78 -3.19
C LYS A 25 19.38 -6.62 -3.15
N ASN A 26 18.98 -5.44 -2.68
CA ASN A 26 19.83 -4.26 -2.50
C ASN A 26 20.20 -4.05 -1.02
N ASN A 27 20.23 -5.11 -0.22
CA ASN A 27 20.52 -5.03 1.20
C ASN A 27 19.65 -4.01 1.95
N PHE A 28 18.37 -3.91 1.57
CA PHE A 28 17.40 -2.97 2.13
C PHE A 28 17.78 -1.50 1.98
N ARG A 29 18.66 -1.16 1.03
CA ARG A 29 19.11 0.21 0.78
C ARG A 29 18.44 0.81 -0.45
N VAL A 30 18.05 2.08 -0.33
CA VAL A 30 17.57 2.90 -1.45
C VAL A 30 18.42 4.16 -1.49
N HIS A 31 19.09 4.38 -2.62
CA HIS A 31 19.93 5.55 -2.82
C HIS A 31 19.08 6.72 -3.32
N THR A 32 19.19 7.87 -2.68
CA THR A 32 18.49 9.08 -3.08
C THR A 32 19.44 10.28 -3.11
N LYS A 33 18.99 11.39 -3.70
CA LYS A 33 19.77 12.63 -3.70
C LYS A 33 20.02 13.22 -2.30
N ASN A 34 19.18 12.88 -1.32
CA ASN A 34 19.30 13.35 0.07
C ASN A 34 20.03 12.35 0.98
N GLY A 35 20.60 11.29 0.39
CA GLY A 35 21.29 10.23 1.10
C GLY A 35 20.58 8.89 1.00
N ASP A 36 21.17 7.90 1.66
CA ASP A 36 20.65 6.54 1.66
C ASP A 36 19.48 6.40 2.62
N ALA A 37 18.54 5.57 2.24
CA ALA A 37 17.44 5.12 3.06
C ALA A 37 17.59 3.64 3.41
N VAL A 38 16.96 3.22 4.49
CA VAL A 38 16.75 1.83 4.83
C VAL A 38 15.26 1.56 4.83
N LEU A 39 14.82 0.71 3.93
CA LEU A 39 13.41 0.34 3.78
C LEU A 39 13.26 -1.18 3.68
N ASP A 40 12.04 -1.65 3.85
CA ASP A 40 11.67 -3.03 3.57
C ASP A 40 10.58 -3.07 2.50
N GLN A 41 10.20 -4.25 2.04
CA GLN A 41 9.06 -4.45 1.14
C GLN A 41 7.84 -3.71 1.67
N HIS A 42 7.19 -2.93 0.80
CA HIS A 42 6.06 -2.05 1.07
C HIS A 42 6.41 -0.76 1.83
N GLY A 43 7.71 -0.45 1.97
CA GLY A 43 8.18 0.79 2.57
C GLY A 43 7.93 0.89 4.07
N LEU A 44 7.82 2.12 4.57
CA LEU A 44 7.68 2.41 5.99
C LEU A 44 6.31 2.99 6.39
N LEU A 45 5.45 3.35 5.42
CA LEU A 45 4.16 3.98 5.73
C LEU A 45 3.27 3.10 6.62
N ARG A 46 3.36 1.80 6.46
CA ARG A 46 2.64 0.80 7.25
C ARG A 46 2.97 0.82 8.74
N GLU A 47 4.16 1.29 9.09
CA GLU A 47 4.66 1.35 10.47
C GLU A 47 4.27 2.65 11.18
N LEU A 48 3.61 3.58 10.47
CA LEU A 48 3.11 4.84 11.02
C LEU A 48 1.63 4.70 11.41
N ASP A 49 1.26 5.34 12.50
CA ASP A 49 -0.13 5.41 12.93
C ASP A 49 -0.89 6.52 12.19
N TYR A 50 -2.16 6.27 11.92
CA TYR A 50 -3.07 7.28 11.43
C TYR A 50 -3.62 8.14 12.56
N THR A 51 -3.67 9.44 12.31
CA THR A 51 -4.42 10.40 13.12
C THR A 51 -5.71 10.76 12.37
N LEU A 52 -6.86 10.60 13.00
CA LEU A 52 -8.13 11.10 12.45
C LEU A 52 -8.10 12.63 12.47
N ILE A 53 -8.31 13.26 11.32
CA ILE A 53 -8.34 14.73 11.19
C ILE A 53 -9.73 15.30 10.99
N SER A 54 -10.62 14.54 10.39
CA SER A 54 -12.04 14.90 10.28
C SER A 54 -12.90 13.66 10.04
N SER A 55 -14.14 13.70 10.51
CA SER A 55 -15.16 12.72 10.14
C SER A 55 -16.55 13.33 10.25
N ASP A 56 -17.44 12.88 9.39
CA ASP A 56 -18.88 13.11 9.45
C ASP A 56 -19.62 11.81 9.11
N GLU A 57 -20.92 11.89 8.80
CA GLU A 57 -21.75 10.74 8.52
C GLU A 57 -21.25 9.87 7.35
N ASN A 58 -20.71 10.51 6.32
CA ASN A 58 -20.34 9.84 5.07
C ASN A 58 -18.87 10.00 4.68
N THR A 59 -18.10 10.77 5.44
CA THR A 59 -16.69 11.02 5.13
C THR A 59 -15.80 10.81 6.34
N ALA A 60 -14.54 10.44 6.09
CA ALA A 60 -13.51 10.42 7.10
C ALA A 60 -12.13 10.69 6.46
N SER A 61 -11.32 11.48 7.13
CA SER A 61 -9.95 11.79 6.71
C SER A 61 -8.95 11.44 7.79
N PHE A 62 -7.91 10.74 7.40
CA PHE A 62 -6.84 10.24 8.26
C PHE A 62 -5.49 10.70 7.73
N LEU A 63 -4.56 11.01 8.62
CA LEU A 63 -3.26 11.56 8.29
C LEU A 63 -2.14 10.78 8.97
N LYS A 64 -1.11 10.45 8.19
CA LYS A 64 0.22 10.04 8.68
C LYS A 64 1.23 11.13 8.38
N ARG A 65 2.13 11.39 9.31
CA ARG A 65 3.24 12.33 9.13
C ARG A 65 4.56 11.62 9.40
N TYR A 66 5.52 11.91 8.58
CA TYR A 66 6.88 11.41 8.74
C TYR A 66 7.88 12.55 8.66
N LYS A 67 8.77 12.61 9.64
CA LYS A 67 9.90 13.53 9.63
C LYS A 67 11.15 12.79 9.16
N LYS A 68 11.84 13.40 8.22
CA LYS A 68 13.04 12.81 7.61
C LYS A 68 14.03 12.27 8.63
N ASN A 69 14.65 11.16 8.28
CA ASN A 69 15.64 10.45 9.09
C ASN A 69 15.15 9.93 10.46
N THR A 70 13.83 10.01 10.73
CA THR A 70 13.26 9.35 11.91
C THR A 70 13.36 7.83 11.74
N LYS A 71 13.98 7.18 12.72
CA LYS A 71 14.12 5.73 12.74
C LYS A 71 12.87 5.07 13.31
N ILE A 72 12.21 4.25 12.52
CA ILE A 72 10.97 3.55 12.87
C ILE A 72 11.27 2.06 13.03
N ASN A 73 10.58 1.39 13.95
CA ASN A 73 10.68 -0.05 14.10
C ASN A 73 10.10 -0.75 12.86
N ASN A 74 10.78 -1.78 12.39
CA ASN A 74 10.28 -2.66 11.34
C ASN A 74 9.53 -3.83 11.98
N SER A 75 8.22 -3.90 11.77
CA SER A 75 7.37 -4.98 12.32
C SER A 75 7.72 -6.37 11.77
N LYS A 76 8.49 -6.46 10.70
CA LYS A 76 8.95 -7.72 10.13
C LYS A 76 10.20 -8.29 10.79
N TYR A 77 10.94 -7.47 11.54
CA TYR A 77 12.12 -7.90 12.26
C TYR A 77 11.77 -8.72 13.51
N PRO A 78 12.47 -9.80 13.85
CA PRO A 78 13.56 -10.46 13.08
C PRO A 78 13.04 -11.52 12.09
N ASN A 79 11.76 -11.87 12.11
CA ASN A 79 11.23 -13.09 11.49
C ASN A 79 11.23 -13.07 9.95
N LYS A 80 11.06 -11.89 9.35
CA LYS A 80 10.90 -11.71 7.90
C LYS A 80 11.83 -10.62 7.34
N SER A 81 12.69 -10.05 8.15
CA SER A 81 13.63 -8.99 7.77
C SER A 81 14.86 -9.02 8.67
N THR A 82 16.01 -8.63 8.14
CA THR A 82 17.25 -8.40 8.91
C THR A 82 17.34 -6.97 9.43
N GLU A 83 16.54 -6.05 8.89
CA GLU A 83 16.57 -4.63 9.25
C GLU A 83 15.61 -4.35 10.41
N GLN A 84 16.17 -3.97 11.55
CA GLN A 84 15.40 -3.63 12.75
C GLN A 84 14.73 -2.27 12.65
N LYS A 85 15.37 -1.32 11.95
CA LYS A 85 14.91 0.07 11.82
C LYS A 85 14.81 0.48 10.37
N LEU A 86 13.73 1.18 10.04
CA LEU A 86 13.51 1.79 8.74
C LEU A 86 13.63 3.32 8.86
N PHE A 87 14.10 3.99 7.82
CA PHE A 87 14.10 5.45 7.71
C PHE A 87 14.15 5.91 6.27
N TRP A 88 13.70 7.15 6.05
CA TRP A 88 13.62 7.83 4.76
C TRP A 88 14.18 9.25 4.86
N PRO A 89 14.99 9.76 3.91
CA PRO A 89 15.64 11.06 4.03
C PRO A 89 14.79 12.25 3.52
N PHE A 90 13.47 12.13 3.56
CA PHE A 90 12.53 13.18 3.16
C PHE A 90 11.39 13.31 4.14
N ASP A 91 10.94 14.56 4.37
CA ASP A 91 9.68 14.83 5.06
C ASP A 91 8.50 14.53 4.14
N PHE A 92 7.44 13.93 4.69
CA PHE A 92 6.18 13.79 3.97
C PHE A 92 4.98 13.72 4.93
N SER A 93 3.82 14.02 4.37
CA SER A 93 2.53 13.66 4.96
C SER A 93 1.71 12.87 3.95
N PHE A 94 0.97 11.89 4.45
CA PHE A 94 0.11 11.02 3.67
C PHE A 94 -1.30 11.07 4.25
N GLU A 95 -2.23 11.63 3.50
CA GLU A 95 -3.63 11.72 3.89
C GLU A 95 -4.45 10.72 3.10
N LYS A 96 -5.35 10.02 3.80
CA LYS A 96 -6.29 9.08 3.23
C LYS A 96 -7.69 9.54 3.57
N GLN A 97 -8.46 9.83 2.53
CA GLN A 97 -9.82 10.29 2.64
C GLN A 97 -10.78 9.21 2.15
N TYR A 98 -11.81 8.96 2.92
CA TYR A 98 -12.94 8.12 2.55
C TYR A 98 -14.18 8.98 2.33
N CYS A 99 -14.94 8.67 1.31
CA CYS A 99 -16.25 9.26 1.07
C CYS A 99 -17.20 8.16 0.57
N LEU A 100 -18.35 8.03 1.23
CA LEU A 100 -19.40 7.09 0.85
C LEU A 100 -20.55 7.87 0.20
N GLU A 101 -20.76 7.63 -1.08
CA GLU A 101 -21.80 8.29 -1.89
C GLU A 101 -22.57 7.26 -2.72
N ASN A 102 -23.89 7.20 -2.59
CA ASN A 102 -24.73 6.35 -3.45
C ASN A 102 -24.22 4.91 -3.59
N ASN A 103 -23.89 4.23 -2.50
CA ASN A 103 -23.31 2.89 -2.46
C ASN A 103 -21.92 2.75 -3.13
N ARG A 104 -21.22 3.86 -3.32
CA ARG A 104 -19.84 3.91 -3.82
C ARG A 104 -18.92 4.37 -2.72
N LEU A 105 -17.84 3.63 -2.49
CA LEU A 105 -16.74 4.06 -1.64
C LEU A 105 -15.67 4.72 -2.51
N LYS A 106 -15.48 6.02 -2.32
CA LYS A 106 -14.37 6.78 -2.93
C LYS A 106 -13.24 6.88 -1.93
N ILE A 107 -12.04 6.55 -2.36
CA ILE A 107 -10.83 6.64 -1.55
C ILE A 107 -9.85 7.55 -2.27
N ASN A 108 -9.45 8.64 -1.63
CA ASN A 108 -8.44 9.55 -2.15
C ASN A 108 -7.17 9.45 -1.30
N PHE A 109 -6.02 9.50 -1.95
CA PHE A 109 -4.72 9.63 -1.32
C PHE A 109 -4.12 10.99 -1.69
N ILE A 110 -3.70 11.75 -0.68
CA ILE A 110 -3.04 13.03 -0.84
C ILE A 110 -1.66 12.92 -0.23
N LEU A 111 -0.64 13.01 -1.08
CA LEU A 111 0.75 12.99 -0.69
C LEU A 111 1.33 14.39 -0.79
N THR A 112 1.86 14.89 0.33
CA THR A 112 2.63 16.14 0.38
C THR A 112 4.03 15.83 0.84
N SER A 113 5.03 16.31 0.12
CA SER A 113 6.44 16.02 0.39
C SER A 113 7.36 17.15 -0.03
N GLU A 114 8.63 17.06 0.37
CA GLU A 114 9.69 17.90 -0.16
C GLU A 114 9.83 17.72 -1.69
N LYS A 115 10.13 18.81 -2.39
CA LYS A 115 10.33 18.77 -3.85
C LYS A 115 11.46 17.81 -4.23
N GLY A 116 11.14 16.91 -5.16
CA GLY A 116 12.09 15.93 -5.69
C GLY A 116 12.29 14.71 -4.83
N MET A 117 11.39 14.41 -3.91
CA MET A 117 11.30 13.12 -3.25
C MET A 117 10.92 12.05 -4.28
N PRO A 118 11.74 11.01 -4.52
CA PRO A 118 11.31 9.87 -5.32
C PRO A 118 10.34 9.02 -4.52
N PHE A 119 9.34 8.42 -5.15
CA PHE A 119 8.44 7.50 -4.48
C PHE A 119 7.76 6.54 -5.43
N MET A 120 7.32 5.43 -4.89
CA MET A 120 6.34 4.53 -5.46
C MET A 120 5.13 4.49 -4.52
N LEU A 121 3.94 4.42 -5.07
CA LEU A 121 2.71 4.29 -4.31
C LEU A 121 1.93 3.08 -4.81
N GLY A 122 1.60 2.18 -3.92
CA GLY A 122 0.72 1.05 -4.18
C GLY A 122 -0.43 1.00 -3.19
N TYR A 123 -1.56 0.48 -3.64
CA TYR A 123 -2.72 0.24 -2.81
C TYR A 123 -3.12 -1.23 -2.91
N HIS A 124 -3.25 -1.89 -1.78
CA HIS A 124 -3.43 -3.34 -1.69
C HIS A 124 -4.60 -3.69 -0.75
N PRO A 125 -5.83 -3.32 -1.11
CA PRO A 125 -7.00 -3.54 -0.27
C PRO A 125 -7.39 -5.01 -0.25
N ALA A 126 -7.93 -5.48 0.87
CA ALA A 126 -8.59 -6.75 1.00
C ALA A 126 -10.10 -6.55 1.15
N PHE A 127 -10.88 -7.17 0.31
CA PHE A 127 -12.34 -7.16 0.36
C PHE A 127 -12.85 -8.52 0.82
N LEU A 128 -13.90 -8.49 1.65
CA LEU A 128 -14.62 -9.70 2.02
C LEU A 128 -15.53 -10.09 0.86
N LEU A 129 -15.44 -11.34 0.43
CA LEU A 129 -16.33 -11.92 -0.57
C LEU A 129 -17.49 -12.62 0.12
N SER A 130 -18.65 -12.63 -0.49
CA SER A 130 -19.82 -13.36 0.01
C SER A 130 -19.70 -14.87 -0.17
N ASN A 131 -18.78 -15.34 -1.00
CA ASN A 131 -18.59 -16.73 -1.42
C ASN A 131 -19.79 -17.32 -2.17
N THR A 132 -20.62 -16.48 -2.78
CA THR A 132 -21.72 -16.94 -3.65
C THR A 132 -21.25 -17.28 -5.05
N GLY A 133 -20.01 -16.91 -5.42
CA GLY A 133 -19.49 -17.06 -6.78
C GLY A 133 -20.05 -16.03 -7.77
N GLU A 134 -20.81 -15.05 -7.27
CA GLU A 134 -21.45 -14.02 -8.10
C GLU A 134 -20.66 -12.71 -8.11
N GLU A 135 -19.63 -12.60 -7.27
CA GLU A 135 -18.83 -11.39 -7.20
C GLU A 135 -17.98 -11.23 -8.46
N VAL A 136 -18.07 -10.06 -9.02
CA VAL A 136 -17.33 -9.70 -10.24
C VAL A 136 -16.52 -8.44 -10.01
N LEU A 137 -15.25 -8.49 -10.32
CA LEU A 137 -14.39 -7.33 -10.38
C LEU A 137 -14.38 -6.78 -11.80
N THR A 138 -14.93 -5.59 -12.00
CA THR A 138 -14.97 -4.95 -13.31
C THR A 138 -14.05 -3.74 -13.31
N SER A 139 -13.15 -3.66 -14.27
CA SER A 139 -12.29 -2.49 -14.47
C SER A 139 -12.57 -1.87 -15.82
N ASN A 140 -13.29 -0.76 -15.84
CA ASN A 140 -13.58 -0.04 -17.08
C ASN A 140 -12.52 1.03 -17.40
N HIS A 141 -11.61 1.34 -16.49
CA HIS A 141 -10.72 2.51 -16.59
C HIS A 141 -9.32 2.33 -16.02
N ILE A 142 -8.83 1.11 -15.80
CA ILE A 142 -7.44 0.94 -15.41
C ILE A 142 -6.58 1.15 -16.65
N LYS A 143 -6.01 2.33 -16.78
CA LYS A 143 -4.85 2.55 -17.65
C LYS A 143 -3.60 2.26 -16.84
N ALA A 144 -3.07 1.06 -16.95
CA ALA A 144 -1.73 0.77 -16.46
C ALA A 144 -0.72 1.28 -17.48
N THR A 145 -0.01 2.34 -17.16
CA THR A 145 1.18 2.73 -17.91
C THR A 145 2.37 2.11 -17.20
N LEU A 146 2.91 1.04 -17.74
CA LEU A 146 4.16 0.46 -17.28
C LEU A 146 5.30 1.24 -17.92
N THR A 147 6.07 1.95 -17.12
CA THR A 147 7.29 2.65 -17.59
C THR A 147 8.51 1.76 -17.59
N GLU A 148 8.42 0.60 -16.94
CA GLU A 148 9.48 -0.40 -16.84
C GLU A 148 8.89 -1.80 -16.98
N VAL A 149 9.71 -2.75 -17.44
CA VAL A 149 9.33 -4.18 -17.47
C VAL A 149 9.25 -4.67 -16.03
N GLN A 150 8.05 -5.05 -15.61
CA GLN A 150 7.82 -5.66 -14.29
C GLN A 150 7.57 -7.15 -14.45
N GLU A 151 8.25 -7.95 -13.64
CA GLU A 151 7.91 -9.37 -13.51
C GLU A 151 6.57 -9.48 -12.77
N VAL A 152 5.60 -10.07 -13.42
CA VAL A 152 4.30 -10.40 -12.83
C VAL A 152 4.29 -11.88 -12.51
N GLY A 153 3.80 -12.25 -11.34
CA GLY A 153 3.65 -13.66 -11.00
C GLY A 153 2.67 -14.37 -11.95
N ASP A 154 2.91 -15.65 -12.23
CA ASP A 154 2.14 -16.44 -13.19
C ASP A 154 0.62 -16.41 -12.94
N ASN A 155 0.22 -16.33 -11.67
CA ASN A 155 -1.19 -16.25 -11.29
C ASN A 155 -1.87 -14.91 -11.68
N ALA A 156 -1.10 -13.85 -11.93
CA ALA A 156 -1.63 -12.56 -12.35
C ALA A 156 -1.70 -12.40 -13.88
N LEU A 157 -0.91 -13.17 -14.63
CA LEU A 157 -0.84 -13.08 -16.09
C LEU A 157 -2.19 -13.21 -16.79
N PRO A 158 -3.10 -14.13 -16.40
CA PRO A 158 -4.41 -14.26 -17.04
C PRO A 158 -5.29 -13.01 -16.91
N PHE A 159 -5.01 -12.14 -15.96
CA PHE A 159 -5.84 -10.98 -15.63
C PHE A 159 -5.30 -9.64 -16.17
N LEU A 160 -4.10 -9.61 -16.73
CA LEU A 160 -3.45 -8.37 -17.17
C LEU A 160 -4.20 -7.60 -18.26
N ASN A 161 -4.98 -8.30 -19.08
CA ASN A 161 -5.75 -7.72 -20.18
C ASN A 161 -7.26 -7.91 -20.01
N CYS A 162 -7.70 -8.29 -18.81
CA CYS A 162 -9.11 -8.49 -18.52
C CYS A 162 -9.75 -7.22 -17.96
N ASN A 163 -10.90 -6.84 -18.50
CA ASN A 163 -11.74 -5.80 -17.93
C ASN A 163 -12.79 -6.35 -16.95
N LYS A 164 -12.86 -7.67 -16.80
CA LYS A 164 -13.77 -8.38 -15.92
C LYS A 164 -13.12 -9.62 -15.36
N ILE A 165 -13.16 -9.79 -14.05
CA ILE A 165 -12.65 -10.95 -13.32
C ILE A 165 -13.79 -11.50 -12.46
N THR A 166 -14.16 -12.75 -12.64
CA THR A 166 -15.08 -13.45 -11.74
C THR A 166 -14.27 -14.02 -10.58
N LEU A 167 -14.70 -13.75 -9.36
CA LEU A 167 -14.01 -14.14 -8.13
C LEU A 167 -14.66 -15.43 -7.61
N GLU A 168 -14.16 -16.57 -8.06
CA GLU A 168 -14.63 -17.90 -7.62
C GLU A 168 -13.57 -18.56 -6.75
N ASN A 169 -13.99 -19.12 -5.60
CA ASN A 169 -13.13 -19.95 -4.72
C ASN A 169 -11.80 -19.31 -4.31
N ILE A 170 -11.76 -17.99 -4.20
CA ILE A 170 -10.58 -17.26 -3.73
C ILE A 170 -10.49 -17.42 -2.22
N GLY A 171 -9.42 -18.03 -1.73
CA GLY A 171 -9.14 -18.11 -0.30
C GLY A 171 -9.35 -19.48 0.35
N LYS A 172 -9.22 -20.55 -0.41
CA LYS A 172 -9.04 -21.89 0.16
C LYS A 172 -7.56 -22.19 0.41
#